data_9f9711a22eec7682cea31ab284609781
#
_entry.id   9f9711a22eec7682cea31ab284609781
#
_cell.length_a   1.000
_cell.length_b   1.000
_cell.length_c   1.000
_cell.angle_alpha   90.00
_cell.angle_beta   90.00
_cell.angle_gamma   90.00
#
_symmetry.space_group_name_H-M   'P 1'
#
loop_
_entity.id
_entity.type
_entity.pdbx_description
1 polymer ?
#
loop_
_entity_poly.entity_id
_entity_poly.type
_entity_poly.pdbx_seq_one_letter_code
_entity_poly.pdbx_strand_id
1 'polypeptide(L)'
;MHSNHKYLTYFDCVEHLITGSAGGPQDAEQKDIRSACHRALDEIGSLRDWQWYHKHGRIDFQASWTGTVTYNATTKTFTKQSGDDFPTYANRSSIRVNDVVSRIITRTSGTEIIVDDTINHHVDLASATAATIFRSIYPLPIDFKNIDSPVDQNALTNFLYVEQDTAMKGEGTSNRHGPPNSWTIVHNPYQESEGPWAIQVLGYPTEVEALDFTYRREPRTIRLSGHEASARAGTVTVSGTTVTGTATSFTDDMVGSIIRFGTSSIVPDTLYSLNPFVREAKILAVASATSLTIDTSISSGVDSGAKYLVTDPVDASPQMRNAILSAMDYWLARTRNSNDVDNKFGLYQRDLRLALETDQLAPISGSDRVIWDTLGWRSPLKADNYQAQ
;
A
#
# COMPACT_ATOMS: atom_id res chain seq x y z
N MET A 1 7.33 -3.27 -33.57
CA MET A 1 7.34 -3.91 -32.23
C MET A 1 7.00 -2.84 -31.21
N HIS A 2 5.81 -2.86 -30.65
CA HIS A 2 5.48 -1.95 -29.57
C HIS A 2 6.13 -2.51 -28.32
N SER A 3 7.21 -1.90 -27.86
CA SER A 3 7.76 -2.18 -26.54
C SER A 3 6.74 -1.68 -25.53
N ASN A 4 6.11 -2.59 -24.81
CA ASN A 4 5.23 -2.25 -23.70
C ASN A 4 6.08 -1.76 -22.51
N HIS A 5 6.68 -0.58 -22.65
CA HIS A 5 7.34 0.10 -21.54
C HIS A 5 6.27 0.65 -20.62
N LYS A 6 5.95 -0.09 -19.57
CA LYS A 6 4.86 0.21 -18.68
C LYS A 6 5.28 1.09 -17.51
N TYR A 7 6.54 0.98 -17.09
CA TYR A 7 7.01 1.58 -15.84
C TYR A 7 8.15 2.59 -16.06
N LEU A 8 8.06 3.75 -15.40
CA LEU A 8 9.23 4.55 -15.09
C LEU A 8 9.91 3.91 -13.89
N THR A 9 11.20 3.66 -13.96
CA THR A 9 11.93 3.00 -12.88
C THR A 9 12.99 3.89 -12.27
N TYR A 10 13.43 3.56 -11.07
CA TYR A 10 14.51 4.26 -10.41
C TYR A 10 15.82 4.19 -11.22
N PHE A 11 16.06 3.08 -11.92
CA PHE A 11 17.17 2.96 -12.86
C PHE A 11 17.12 4.02 -13.95
N ASP A 12 15.96 4.23 -14.59
CA ASP A 12 15.80 5.25 -15.63
C ASP A 12 16.08 6.67 -15.11
N CYS A 13 15.68 6.96 -13.86
CA CYS A 13 15.92 8.24 -13.21
C CYS A 13 17.41 8.47 -12.91
N VAL A 14 18.08 7.46 -12.39
CA VAL A 14 19.50 7.53 -12.10
C VAL A 14 20.31 7.71 -13.38
N GLU A 15 20.02 6.92 -14.42
CA GLU A 15 20.69 7.02 -15.74
C GLU A 15 20.40 8.36 -16.43
N HIS A 16 19.21 8.92 -16.28
CA HIS A 16 18.89 10.27 -16.76
C HIS A 16 19.84 11.32 -16.18
N LEU A 17 20.09 11.25 -14.87
CA LEU A 17 20.98 12.19 -14.18
C LEU A 17 22.47 11.92 -14.52
N ILE A 18 22.87 10.67 -14.71
CA ILE A 18 24.24 10.30 -15.11
C ILE A 18 24.55 10.83 -16.51
N THR A 19 23.64 10.61 -17.49
CA THR A 19 23.84 11.06 -18.86
C THR A 19 23.77 12.58 -19.00
N GLY A 20 23.04 13.26 -18.14
CA GLY A 20 22.99 14.73 -18.09
C GLY A 20 24.21 15.39 -17.46
N SER A 21 25.05 14.65 -16.74
CA SER A 21 26.28 15.14 -16.13
C SER A 21 27.48 14.73 -16.97
N ALA A 22 28.13 15.72 -17.64
CA ALA A 22 29.29 15.48 -18.50
C ALA A 22 30.53 15.04 -17.68
N GLY A 23 30.60 13.76 -17.38
CA GLY A 23 31.77 13.17 -16.75
C GLY A 23 31.50 12.04 -15.82
N GLY A 24 31.19 10.90 -16.15
CA GLY A 24 30.87 9.66 -15.44
C GLY A 24 30.87 9.66 -13.90
N PRO A 25 29.97 8.97 -13.24
CA PRO A 25 29.79 9.06 -11.81
C PRO A 25 30.96 8.46 -11.04
N GLN A 26 31.57 9.28 -10.21
CA GLN A 26 32.43 8.84 -9.12
C GLN A 26 31.55 8.46 -7.91
N ASP A 27 32.02 7.64 -6.97
CA ASP A 27 31.23 7.17 -5.82
C ASP A 27 30.55 8.29 -5.01
N ALA A 28 31.15 9.47 -4.91
CA ALA A 28 30.54 10.64 -4.25
C ALA A 28 29.36 11.20 -5.06
N GLU A 29 29.42 11.16 -6.36
CA GLU A 29 28.36 11.65 -7.25
C GLU A 29 27.12 10.75 -7.21
N GLN A 30 27.29 9.46 -6.98
CA GLN A 30 26.14 8.55 -6.81
C GLN A 30 25.29 8.91 -5.60
N LYS A 31 25.88 9.38 -4.50
CA LYS A 31 25.14 9.85 -3.31
C LYS A 31 24.32 11.11 -3.62
N ASP A 32 24.87 12.03 -4.38
CA ASP A 32 24.17 13.24 -4.79
C ASP A 32 23.00 12.93 -5.71
N ILE A 33 23.21 12.03 -6.66
CA ILE A 33 22.16 11.56 -7.58
C ILE A 33 21.03 10.89 -6.80
N ARG A 34 21.35 9.96 -5.92
CA ARG A 34 20.34 9.29 -5.08
C ARG A 34 19.59 10.28 -4.20
N SER A 35 20.30 11.22 -3.58
CA SER A 35 19.68 12.28 -2.77
C SER A 35 18.75 13.16 -3.60
N ALA A 36 19.14 13.51 -4.83
CA ALA A 36 18.32 14.30 -5.74
C ALA A 36 17.04 13.54 -6.15
N CYS A 37 17.15 12.25 -6.45
CA CYS A 37 16.01 11.41 -6.76
C CYS A 37 15.01 11.34 -5.59
N HIS A 38 15.48 11.05 -4.37
CA HIS A 38 14.61 10.97 -3.20
C HIS A 38 13.93 12.31 -2.91
N ARG A 39 14.68 13.43 -2.89
CA ARG A 39 14.11 14.76 -2.64
C ARG A 39 13.06 15.16 -3.67
N ALA A 40 13.31 14.89 -4.95
CA ALA A 40 12.35 15.19 -6.01
C ALA A 40 11.05 14.40 -5.84
N LEU A 41 11.13 13.12 -5.51
CA LEU A 41 9.95 12.28 -5.30
C LEU A 41 9.18 12.65 -4.04
N ASP A 42 9.87 12.94 -2.94
CA ASP A 42 9.25 13.38 -1.69
C ASP A 42 8.55 14.73 -1.87
N GLU A 43 9.20 15.68 -2.57
CA GLU A 43 8.61 16.98 -2.88
C GLU A 43 7.35 16.82 -3.73
N ILE A 44 7.44 16.17 -4.89
CA ILE A 44 6.30 16.01 -5.79
C ILE A 44 5.17 15.21 -5.13
N GLY A 45 5.50 14.15 -4.40
CA GLY A 45 4.52 13.34 -3.67
C GLY A 45 3.76 14.10 -2.59
N SER A 46 4.39 15.15 -2.01
CA SER A 46 3.80 15.97 -0.95
C SER A 46 3.06 17.22 -1.44
N LEU A 47 3.34 17.68 -2.67
CA LEU A 47 2.80 18.95 -3.20
C LEU A 47 1.29 18.95 -3.35
N ARG A 48 0.70 17.81 -3.60
CA ARG A 48 -0.71 17.71 -3.89
C ARG A 48 -1.25 16.32 -3.59
N ASP A 49 -2.56 16.26 -3.46
CA ASP A 49 -3.34 15.02 -3.49
C ASP A 49 -3.53 14.56 -4.92
N TRP A 50 -2.57 13.77 -5.42
CA TRP A 50 -2.57 13.28 -6.79
C TRP A 50 -3.61 12.16 -6.97
N GLN A 51 -4.41 12.20 -8.02
CA GLN A 51 -5.40 11.15 -8.32
C GLN A 51 -4.75 9.76 -8.45
N TRP A 52 -3.52 9.69 -8.89
CA TRP A 52 -2.75 8.46 -8.99
C TRP A 52 -2.56 7.72 -7.66
N TYR A 53 -2.59 8.44 -6.55
CA TYR A 53 -2.42 7.84 -5.23
C TYR A 53 -3.72 7.38 -4.60
N HIS A 54 -4.88 7.62 -5.23
CA HIS A 54 -6.16 7.11 -4.74
C HIS A 54 -6.35 5.65 -5.15
N LYS A 55 -6.76 4.85 -4.19
CA LYS A 55 -7.06 3.43 -4.36
C LYS A 55 -8.38 3.08 -3.70
N HIS A 56 -8.96 1.97 -4.14
CA HIS A 56 -10.07 1.31 -3.46
C HIS A 56 -9.53 0.24 -2.53
N GLY A 57 -10.06 0.21 -1.31
CA GLY A 57 -9.85 -0.83 -0.33
C GLY A 57 -11.18 -1.45 0.08
N ARG A 58 -11.11 -2.65 0.63
CA ARG A 58 -12.26 -3.36 1.18
C ARG A 58 -11.88 -4.04 2.48
N ILE A 59 -12.76 -3.96 3.44
CA ILE A 59 -12.66 -4.67 4.72
C ILE A 59 -13.89 -5.55 4.84
N ASP A 60 -13.70 -6.84 5.06
CA ASP A 60 -14.76 -7.78 5.35
C ASP A 60 -14.89 -7.92 6.87
N PHE A 61 -15.97 -7.42 7.43
CA PHE A 61 -16.30 -7.57 8.83
C PHE A 61 -16.68 -9.02 9.14
N GLN A 62 -16.25 -9.50 10.28
CA GLN A 62 -16.51 -10.86 10.73
C GLN A 62 -17.69 -10.87 11.68
N ALA A 63 -18.65 -11.77 11.46
CA ALA A 63 -19.76 -12.00 12.39
C ALA A 63 -19.26 -12.37 13.79
N SER A 64 -19.87 -11.82 14.82
CA SER A 64 -19.52 -12.15 16.21
C SER A 64 -19.89 -13.59 16.55
N TRP A 65 -19.03 -14.24 17.34
CA TRP A 65 -19.33 -15.56 17.92
C TRP A 65 -20.00 -15.40 19.29
N THR A 66 -20.95 -16.26 19.62
CA THR A 66 -21.61 -16.32 20.91
C THR A 66 -21.62 -17.73 21.48
N GLY A 67 -21.43 -17.86 22.81
CA GLY A 67 -21.43 -19.14 23.49
C GLY A 67 -21.24 -18.99 24.98
N THR A 68 -20.89 -20.07 25.67
CA THR A 68 -20.52 -20.02 27.09
C THR A 68 -19.09 -20.51 27.30
N VAL A 69 -18.40 -19.89 28.23
CA VAL A 69 -17.00 -20.14 28.54
C VAL A 69 -16.75 -20.23 30.05
N THR A 70 -15.68 -20.90 30.41
CA THR A 70 -15.03 -20.79 31.73
C THR A 70 -13.70 -20.07 31.54
N TYR A 71 -13.18 -19.45 32.60
CA TYR A 71 -11.92 -18.73 32.57
C TYR A 71 -11.03 -19.11 33.74
N ASN A 72 -9.75 -19.33 33.46
CA ASN A 72 -8.71 -19.55 34.44
C ASN A 72 -7.77 -18.34 34.44
N ALA A 73 -7.78 -17.56 35.51
CA ALA A 73 -6.98 -16.35 35.66
C ALA A 73 -5.46 -16.63 35.78
N THR A 74 -5.06 -17.82 36.23
CA THR A 74 -3.65 -18.20 36.34
C THR A 74 -3.03 -18.47 34.96
N THR A 75 -3.73 -19.23 34.11
CA THR A 75 -3.27 -19.58 32.76
C THR A 75 -3.71 -18.58 31.70
N LYS A 76 -4.55 -17.59 32.07
CA LYS A 76 -5.14 -16.61 31.13
C LYS A 76 -5.96 -17.27 30.02
N THR A 77 -6.57 -18.41 30.29
CA THR A 77 -7.22 -19.24 29.26
C THR A 77 -8.72 -19.22 29.45
N PHE A 78 -9.44 -18.91 28.36
CA PHE A 78 -10.86 -19.20 28.24
C PHE A 78 -11.06 -20.56 27.57
N THR A 79 -11.91 -21.39 28.17
CA THR A 79 -12.30 -22.69 27.64
C THR A 79 -13.78 -22.68 27.31
N LYS A 80 -14.11 -23.08 26.10
CA LYS A 80 -15.48 -23.19 25.59
C LYS A 80 -16.26 -24.27 26.34
N GLN A 81 -17.47 -23.95 26.75
CA GLN A 81 -18.40 -24.90 27.37
C GLN A 81 -19.60 -25.22 26.45
N SER A 82 -20.08 -24.23 25.68
CA SER A 82 -21.13 -24.44 24.66
C SER A 82 -20.97 -23.47 23.49
N GLY A 83 -21.68 -23.73 22.41
CA GLY A 83 -21.61 -22.96 21.15
C GLY A 83 -20.68 -23.63 20.13
N ASP A 84 -20.58 -23.01 18.98
CA ASP A 84 -19.69 -23.45 17.89
C ASP A 84 -18.22 -23.32 18.34
N ASP A 85 -17.32 -23.89 17.57
CA ASP A 85 -15.87 -23.72 17.81
C ASP A 85 -15.47 -22.26 17.73
N PHE A 86 -14.52 -21.85 18.57
CA PHE A 86 -13.96 -20.51 18.48
C PHE A 86 -13.53 -20.21 17.06
N PRO A 87 -13.90 -19.05 16.50
CA PRO A 87 -13.63 -18.72 15.12
C PRO A 87 -12.13 -18.59 14.84
N THR A 88 -11.72 -18.83 13.60
CA THR A 88 -10.32 -18.71 13.19
C THR A 88 -9.78 -17.29 13.31
N TYR A 89 -10.65 -16.28 13.20
CA TYR A 89 -10.30 -14.87 13.36
C TYR A 89 -10.07 -14.46 14.83
N ALA A 90 -10.29 -15.35 15.81
CA ALA A 90 -10.18 -15.04 17.25
C ALA A 90 -8.80 -14.49 17.65
N ASN A 91 -7.72 -14.90 16.97
CA ASN A 91 -6.36 -14.41 17.25
C ASN A 91 -6.19 -12.89 17.24
N ARG A 92 -7.12 -12.14 16.69
CA ARG A 92 -7.04 -10.68 16.55
C ARG A 92 -8.36 -10.03 16.97
N SER A 93 -8.94 -10.59 18.02
CA SER A 93 -10.27 -10.26 18.47
C SER A 93 -10.28 -10.02 19.97
N SER A 94 -11.40 -9.61 20.47
CA SER A 94 -11.68 -9.48 21.90
C SER A 94 -12.78 -10.44 22.28
N ILE A 95 -12.73 -10.93 23.53
CA ILE A 95 -13.81 -11.67 24.17
C ILE A 95 -14.43 -10.84 25.26
N ARG A 96 -15.74 -10.78 25.30
CA ARG A 96 -16.52 -10.10 26.34
C ARG A 96 -17.25 -11.11 27.18
N VAL A 97 -17.09 -11.00 28.49
CA VAL A 97 -17.74 -11.82 29.51
C VAL A 97 -18.10 -10.93 30.69
N ASN A 98 -19.37 -10.93 31.14
CA ASN A 98 -19.84 -10.09 32.26
C ASN A 98 -19.40 -8.62 32.13
N ASP A 99 -19.55 -8.02 30.95
CA ASP A 99 -19.14 -6.63 30.68
C ASP A 99 -17.63 -6.34 30.76
N VAL A 100 -16.80 -7.35 31.00
CA VAL A 100 -15.35 -7.23 30.93
C VAL A 100 -14.88 -7.68 29.54
N VAL A 101 -14.14 -6.80 28.87
CA VAL A 101 -13.52 -7.10 27.57
C VAL A 101 -12.08 -7.54 27.79
N SER A 102 -11.74 -8.72 27.30
CA SER A 102 -10.40 -9.27 27.32
C SER A 102 -9.85 -9.39 25.91
N ARG A 103 -8.62 -9.01 25.70
CA ARG A 103 -7.94 -9.09 24.39
C ARG A 103 -7.40 -10.49 24.17
N ILE A 104 -7.75 -11.12 23.06
CA ILE A 104 -7.24 -12.45 22.67
C ILE A 104 -5.89 -12.30 22.01
N ILE A 105 -4.88 -13.01 22.54
CA ILE A 105 -3.56 -13.10 21.94
C ILE A 105 -3.46 -14.30 21.01
N THR A 106 -3.95 -15.46 21.46
CA THR A 106 -3.79 -16.71 20.71
C THR A 106 -5.03 -17.57 20.79
N ARG A 107 -5.46 -18.09 19.65
CA ARG A 107 -6.41 -19.19 19.58
C ARG A 107 -5.63 -20.50 19.53
N THR A 108 -5.61 -21.24 20.63
CA THR A 108 -4.89 -22.51 20.73
C THR A 108 -5.63 -23.62 19.99
N SER A 109 -6.96 -23.63 20.09
CA SER A 109 -7.81 -24.63 19.43
C SER A 109 -9.23 -24.08 19.18
N GLY A 110 -10.14 -24.95 18.66
CA GLY A 110 -11.57 -24.61 18.57
C GLY A 110 -12.24 -24.44 19.94
N THR A 111 -11.61 -24.88 21.01
CA THR A 111 -12.17 -24.86 22.37
C THR A 111 -11.38 -24.00 23.37
N GLU A 112 -10.21 -23.50 22.97
CA GLU A 112 -9.32 -22.74 23.87
C GLU A 112 -8.74 -21.50 23.21
N ILE A 113 -8.75 -20.39 23.96
CA ILE A 113 -8.10 -19.12 23.63
C ILE A 113 -7.32 -18.58 24.83
N ILE A 114 -6.20 -17.93 24.56
CA ILE A 114 -5.36 -17.26 25.56
C ILE A 114 -5.52 -15.75 25.38
N VAL A 115 -5.69 -15.05 26.51
CA VAL A 115 -5.86 -13.58 26.54
C VAL A 115 -4.64 -12.87 27.09
N ASP A 116 -4.60 -11.56 26.88
CA ASP A 116 -3.54 -10.65 27.29
C ASP A 116 -3.36 -10.63 28.82
N ASP A 117 -2.12 -10.44 29.26
CA ASP A 117 -1.78 -10.40 30.68
C ASP A 117 -2.34 -9.18 31.42
N THR A 118 -2.58 -8.10 30.71
CA THR A 118 -3.03 -6.81 31.27
C THR A 118 -4.49 -6.52 30.96
N ILE A 119 -4.97 -6.94 29.78
CA ILE A 119 -6.37 -6.72 29.34
C ILE A 119 -7.11 -8.05 29.39
N ASN A 120 -7.52 -8.44 30.59
CA ASN A 120 -8.19 -9.72 30.83
C ASN A 120 -9.23 -9.63 31.97
N HIS A 121 -9.91 -10.74 32.24
CA HIS A 121 -10.98 -10.80 33.24
C HIS A 121 -10.49 -10.73 34.69
N HIS A 122 -9.21 -11.00 34.96
CA HIS A 122 -8.53 -10.98 36.28
C HIS A 122 -9.04 -11.96 37.35
N VAL A 123 -10.23 -12.52 37.21
CA VAL A 123 -10.86 -13.42 38.21
C VAL A 123 -11.31 -14.70 37.52
N ASP A 124 -11.13 -15.84 38.20
CA ASP A 124 -11.60 -17.14 37.70
C ASP A 124 -13.11 -17.18 37.49
N LEU A 125 -13.53 -17.75 36.38
CA LEU A 125 -14.93 -18.07 36.10
C LEU A 125 -15.08 -19.59 36.07
N ALA A 126 -15.41 -20.18 37.20
CA ALA A 126 -15.59 -21.62 37.33
C ALA A 126 -16.87 -22.15 36.68
N SER A 127 -17.89 -21.29 36.52
CA SER A 127 -19.17 -21.63 35.95
C SER A 127 -19.22 -21.19 34.47
N ALA A 128 -19.96 -21.96 33.65
CA ALA A 128 -20.24 -21.59 32.27
C ALA A 128 -20.95 -20.22 32.19
N THR A 129 -20.27 -19.22 31.71
CA THR A 129 -20.74 -17.84 31.61
C THR A 129 -20.86 -17.42 30.14
N ALA A 130 -21.91 -16.68 29.82
CA ALA A 130 -22.15 -16.18 28.47
C ALA A 130 -20.99 -15.29 27.99
N ALA A 131 -20.55 -15.53 26.78
CA ALA A 131 -19.45 -14.83 26.16
C ALA A 131 -19.74 -14.47 24.70
N THR A 132 -19.14 -13.37 24.26
CA THR A 132 -19.16 -12.94 22.87
C THR A 132 -17.73 -12.66 22.40
N ILE A 133 -17.29 -13.29 21.31
CA ILE A 133 -16.03 -12.94 20.63
C ILE A 133 -16.37 -12.07 19.44
N PHE A 134 -15.69 -10.95 19.32
CA PHE A 134 -15.88 -10.00 18.26
C PHE A 134 -14.54 -9.39 17.81
N ARG A 135 -14.47 -9.00 16.55
CA ARG A 135 -13.35 -8.27 15.99
C ARG A 135 -13.76 -6.82 15.81
N SER A 136 -13.02 -5.91 16.41
CA SER A 136 -13.23 -4.46 16.29
C SER A 136 -12.12 -3.78 15.48
N ILE A 137 -10.96 -4.41 15.37
CA ILE A 137 -9.78 -3.82 14.72
C ILE A 137 -9.45 -4.61 13.44
N TYR A 138 -9.43 -3.91 12.33
CA TYR A 138 -9.16 -4.46 11.00
C TYR A 138 -7.97 -3.74 10.38
N PRO A 139 -6.92 -4.46 9.95
CA PRO A 139 -5.75 -3.84 9.36
C PRO A 139 -6.11 -3.14 8.06
N LEU A 140 -5.51 -1.99 7.83
CA LEU A 140 -5.57 -1.26 6.58
C LEU A 140 -4.43 -1.71 5.65
N PRO A 141 -4.52 -1.45 4.35
CA PRO A 141 -3.45 -1.78 3.41
C PRO A 141 -2.10 -1.22 3.86
N ILE A 142 -1.03 -1.95 3.59
CA ILE A 142 0.34 -1.56 4.00
C ILE A 142 0.77 -0.19 3.45
N ASP A 143 0.22 0.19 2.31
CA ASP A 143 0.46 1.48 1.64
C ASP A 143 -0.55 2.57 2.03
N PHE A 144 -1.35 2.35 3.07
CA PHE A 144 -2.36 3.30 3.53
C PHE A 144 -1.71 4.56 4.13
N LYS A 145 -2.20 5.73 3.70
CA LYS A 145 -1.84 7.03 4.26
C LYS A 145 -3.03 7.72 4.91
N ASN A 146 -4.08 7.96 4.17
CA ASN A 146 -5.30 8.62 4.62
C ASN A 146 -6.51 7.96 4.01
N ILE A 147 -7.63 7.94 4.72
CA ILE A 147 -8.92 7.58 4.16
C ILE A 147 -9.57 8.82 3.54
N ASP A 148 -10.07 8.68 2.32
CA ASP A 148 -10.73 9.79 1.62
C ASP A 148 -12.23 9.79 1.91
N SER A 149 -12.84 8.64 1.79
CA SER A 149 -14.25 8.44 2.09
C SER A 149 -14.51 6.95 2.36
N PRO A 150 -15.18 6.61 3.45
CA PRO A 150 -15.81 5.31 3.56
C PRO A 150 -16.98 5.28 2.60
N VAL A 151 -16.91 4.43 1.59
CA VAL A 151 -18.01 4.21 0.65
C VAL A 151 -18.78 3.01 1.15
N ASP A 152 -19.92 3.27 1.77
CA ASP A 152 -20.85 2.23 2.14
C ASP A 152 -21.76 1.89 0.96
N GLN A 153 -21.64 0.67 0.45
CA GLN A 153 -22.53 0.17 -0.59
C GLN A 153 -23.78 -0.50 -0.04
N ASN A 154 -23.81 -0.85 1.24
CA ASN A 154 -24.86 -1.68 1.85
C ASN A 154 -25.71 -0.99 2.92
N ALA A 155 -25.87 0.33 2.86
CA ALA A 155 -26.77 1.06 3.74
C ALA A 155 -26.39 1.14 5.24
N LEU A 156 -25.12 1.11 5.57
CA LEU A 156 -24.66 1.62 6.87
C LEU A 156 -24.78 3.16 6.86
N THR A 157 -25.99 3.64 6.72
CA THR A 157 -26.35 5.04 6.46
C THR A 157 -25.84 6.04 7.50
N ASN A 158 -25.18 5.56 8.57
CA ASN A 158 -24.66 6.39 9.66
C ASN A 158 -23.30 5.91 10.17
N PHE A 159 -22.41 5.43 9.31
CA PHE A 159 -21.07 5.03 9.70
C PHE A 159 -20.18 6.27 9.86
N LEU A 160 -20.16 6.82 11.07
CA LEU A 160 -19.55 8.11 11.38
C LEU A 160 -18.11 7.95 11.89
N TYR A 161 -17.23 8.81 11.40
CA TYR A 161 -15.90 8.96 11.99
C TYR A 161 -16.02 9.55 13.41
N VAL A 162 -15.30 8.98 14.37
CA VAL A 162 -15.16 9.50 15.73
C VAL A 162 -13.68 9.61 16.09
N GLU A 163 -13.35 10.58 16.93
CA GLU A 163 -11.99 10.71 17.42
C GLU A 163 -11.57 9.52 18.28
N GLN A 164 -10.30 9.17 18.26
CA GLN A 164 -9.75 8.01 18.96
C GLN A 164 -10.07 8.01 20.47
N ASP A 165 -10.00 9.16 21.13
CA ASP A 165 -10.36 9.29 22.56
C ASP A 165 -11.81 8.92 22.82
N THR A 166 -12.71 9.29 21.92
CA THR A 166 -14.13 8.96 22.01
C THR A 166 -14.36 7.47 21.74
N ALA A 167 -13.61 6.89 20.82
CA ALA A 167 -13.64 5.47 20.53
C ALA A 167 -13.18 4.64 21.73
N MET A 168 -12.05 5.00 22.34
CA MET A 168 -11.51 4.32 23.52
C MET A 168 -12.44 4.39 24.72
N LYS A 169 -13.05 5.55 24.97
CA LYS A 169 -14.07 5.69 26.02
C LYS A 169 -15.31 4.84 25.74
N GLY A 170 -15.60 4.61 24.49
CA GLY A 170 -16.73 3.80 24.05
C GLY A 170 -16.53 2.29 24.15
N GLU A 171 -15.31 1.78 24.04
CA GLU A 171 -15.03 0.34 24.25
C GLU A 171 -15.24 -0.10 25.71
N GLY A 172 -14.96 0.80 26.66
CA GLY A 172 -15.17 0.52 28.06
C GLY A 172 -16.62 0.65 28.55
N THR A 173 -17.52 1.21 27.75
CA THR A 173 -18.92 1.36 28.14
C THR A 173 -19.75 0.20 27.61
N SER A 174 -20.48 -0.43 28.54
CA SER A 174 -21.23 -1.69 28.39
C SER A 174 -22.34 -1.71 27.31
N ASN A 175 -22.63 -0.63 26.64
CA ASN A 175 -23.87 -0.44 25.89
C ASN A 175 -23.72 -0.44 24.34
N ARG A 176 -22.56 -0.80 23.81
CA ARG A 176 -22.40 -0.84 22.35
C ARG A 176 -22.59 -2.25 21.79
N HIS A 177 -23.76 -2.81 22.06
CA HIS A 177 -24.24 -3.99 21.38
C HIS A 177 -24.95 -3.55 20.11
N GLY A 178 -24.56 -4.09 18.99
CA GLY A 178 -25.23 -3.84 17.72
C GLY A 178 -24.26 -3.66 16.55
N PRO A 179 -24.80 -3.50 15.35
CA PRO A 179 -23.99 -3.35 14.15
C PRO A 179 -23.03 -2.14 14.26
N PRO A 180 -21.90 -2.17 13.60
CA PRO A 180 -20.96 -1.07 13.58
C PRO A 180 -21.64 0.22 13.10
N ASN A 181 -21.54 1.28 13.88
CA ASN A 181 -22.13 2.58 13.55
C ASN A 181 -21.13 3.71 13.50
N SER A 182 -19.92 3.48 13.96
CA SER A 182 -18.85 4.47 13.94
C SER A 182 -17.47 3.81 13.85
N TRP A 183 -16.49 4.59 13.44
CA TRP A 183 -15.15 4.11 13.21
C TRP A 183 -14.10 5.16 13.54
N THR A 184 -12.88 4.71 13.78
CA THR A 184 -11.70 5.56 13.95
C THR A 184 -10.47 4.87 13.34
N ILE A 185 -9.43 5.63 13.07
CA ILE A 185 -8.13 5.09 12.65
C ILE A 185 -7.26 4.98 13.89
N VAL A 186 -6.64 3.81 14.06
CA VAL A 186 -5.75 3.52 15.17
C VAL A 186 -4.43 2.92 14.65
N HIS A 187 -3.41 2.97 15.50
CA HIS A 187 -2.21 2.18 15.21
C HIS A 187 -2.56 0.68 15.28
N ASN A 188 -2.10 -0.09 14.31
CA ASN A 188 -2.35 -1.54 14.27
C ASN A 188 -1.62 -2.24 15.43
N PRO A 189 -2.34 -2.75 16.44
CA PRO A 189 -1.71 -3.37 17.60
C PRO A 189 -1.20 -4.80 17.32
N TYR A 190 -1.54 -5.36 16.15
CA TYR A 190 -1.34 -6.78 15.89
C TYR A 190 -0.17 -7.09 14.99
N GLN A 191 0.41 -6.08 14.30
CA GLN A 191 1.67 -6.32 13.70
C GLN A 191 2.15 -5.52 12.51
N GLU A 192 3.42 -5.58 12.41
CA GLU A 192 4.33 -4.96 11.47
C GLU A 192 4.18 -5.45 10.02
N SER A 193 3.70 -6.69 9.79
CA SER A 193 3.58 -7.27 8.45
C SER A 193 2.35 -6.80 7.65
N GLU A 194 1.36 -6.23 8.33
CA GLU A 194 0.09 -5.83 7.71
C GLU A 194 -0.06 -4.31 7.57
N GLY A 195 0.98 -3.56 7.89
CA GLY A 195 0.99 -2.12 7.89
C GLY A 195 0.70 -1.50 9.28
N PRO A 196 1.10 -0.24 9.48
CA PRO A 196 1.06 0.42 10.78
C PRO A 196 -0.35 0.88 11.19
N TRP A 197 -1.30 0.90 10.28
CA TRP A 197 -2.62 1.46 10.49
C TRP A 197 -3.72 0.41 10.46
N ALA A 198 -4.74 0.63 11.27
CA ALA A 198 -5.95 -0.17 11.30
C ALA A 198 -7.18 0.72 11.45
N ILE A 199 -8.32 0.26 10.97
CA ILE A 199 -9.62 0.84 11.30
C ILE A 199 -10.17 0.10 12.51
N GLN A 200 -10.55 0.85 13.54
CA GLN A 200 -11.29 0.35 14.66
C GLN A 200 -12.76 0.71 14.49
N VAL A 201 -13.63 -0.29 14.54
CA VAL A 201 -15.07 -0.10 14.45
C VAL A 201 -15.71 -0.22 15.82
N LEU A 202 -16.70 0.60 16.09
CA LEU A 202 -17.44 0.62 17.34
C LEU A 202 -18.78 -0.08 17.16
N GLY A 203 -19.02 -1.08 17.97
CA GLY A 203 -20.04 -2.08 17.76
C GLY A 203 -19.44 -3.35 17.15
N TYR A 204 -20.19 -4.41 17.03
CA TYR A 204 -19.74 -5.63 16.39
C TYR A 204 -20.78 -6.18 15.44
N PRO A 205 -20.31 -6.61 14.25
CA PRO A 205 -21.19 -7.16 13.25
C PRO A 205 -21.86 -8.44 13.75
N THR A 206 -23.14 -8.59 13.49
CA THR A 206 -23.87 -9.84 13.70
C THR A 206 -23.75 -10.76 12.49
N GLU A 207 -23.44 -10.20 11.34
CA GLU A 207 -23.30 -10.88 10.05
C GLU A 207 -21.99 -10.48 9.40
N VAL A 208 -21.59 -11.22 8.36
CA VAL A 208 -20.43 -10.83 7.53
C VAL A 208 -20.87 -9.71 6.62
N GLU A 209 -20.28 -8.55 6.79
CA GLU A 209 -20.54 -7.35 6.00
C GLU A 209 -19.24 -6.84 5.39
N ALA A 210 -19.32 -6.13 4.27
CA ALA A 210 -18.17 -5.55 3.61
C ALA A 210 -18.25 -4.03 3.65
N LEU A 211 -17.14 -3.40 4.04
CA LEU A 211 -16.92 -1.97 3.93
C LEU A 211 -15.96 -1.69 2.77
N ASP A 212 -16.47 -1.10 1.72
CA ASP A 212 -15.63 -0.55 0.66
C ASP A 212 -15.27 0.90 0.99
N PHE A 213 -14.02 1.28 0.75
CA PHE A 213 -13.54 2.63 1.02
C PHE A 213 -12.52 3.07 -0.03
N THR A 214 -12.38 4.36 -0.20
CA THR A 214 -11.29 4.97 -0.96
C THR A 214 -10.26 5.52 -0.01
N TYR A 215 -9.00 5.31 -0.35
CA TYR A 215 -7.89 5.80 0.44
C TYR A 215 -6.77 6.32 -0.43
N ARG A 216 -6.02 7.25 0.14
CA ARG A 216 -4.76 7.69 -0.41
C ARG A 216 -3.65 6.78 0.08
N ARG A 217 -2.87 6.26 -0.85
CA ARG A 217 -1.69 5.44 -0.53
C ARG A 217 -0.44 6.29 -0.35
N GLU A 218 0.51 5.78 0.39
CA GLU A 218 1.87 6.31 0.38
C GLU A 218 2.59 5.89 -0.90
N PRO A 219 3.38 6.78 -1.51
CA PRO A 219 4.29 6.40 -2.59
C PRO A 219 5.26 5.33 -2.10
N ARG A 220 5.53 4.34 -2.95
CA ARG A 220 6.54 3.32 -2.63
C ARG A 220 7.91 3.97 -2.47
N THR A 221 8.60 3.65 -1.39
CA THR A 221 9.99 4.04 -1.19
C THR A 221 10.88 3.34 -2.22
N ILE A 222 11.69 4.12 -2.94
CA ILE A 222 12.67 3.59 -3.88
C ILE A 222 13.94 3.17 -3.13
N ARG A 223 14.43 1.95 -3.38
CA ARG A 223 15.63 1.37 -2.73
C ARG A 223 16.61 0.82 -3.75
N LEU A 224 16.11 0.03 -4.71
CA LEU A 224 16.92 -0.67 -5.70
C LEU A 224 17.03 0.15 -6.98
N SER A 225 18.21 0.73 -7.20
CA SER A 225 18.49 1.49 -8.42
C SER A 225 18.79 0.60 -9.62
N GLY A 226 19.10 -0.69 -9.40
CA GLY A 226 19.52 -1.61 -10.45
C GLY A 226 21.03 -1.59 -10.72
N HIS A 227 21.79 -0.69 -10.10
CA HIS A 227 23.25 -0.66 -10.18
C HIS A 227 23.92 -1.56 -9.15
N GLU A 228 23.17 -2.00 -8.14
CA GLU A 228 23.66 -2.91 -7.12
C GLU A 228 24.01 -4.27 -7.74
N ALA A 229 25.11 -4.87 -7.28
CA ALA A 229 25.55 -6.18 -7.77
C ALA A 229 24.46 -7.26 -7.56
N SER A 230 23.74 -7.21 -6.44
CA SER A 230 22.64 -8.13 -6.14
C SER A 230 21.45 -8.00 -7.10
N ALA A 231 21.24 -6.82 -7.68
CA ALA A 231 20.13 -6.54 -8.57
C ALA A 231 20.33 -7.06 -10.01
N ARG A 232 21.54 -7.46 -10.38
CA ARG A 232 21.90 -7.88 -11.76
C ARG A 232 22.94 -8.99 -11.85
N ALA A 233 23.26 -9.64 -10.73
CA ALA A 233 24.23 -10.75 -10.74
C ALA A 233 23.64 -12.01 -11.35
N GLY A 234 24.45 -12.74 -12.12
CA GLY A 234 24.05 -14.00 -12.72
C GLY A 234 23.22 -13.88 -14.00
N THR A 235 22.39 -14.88 -14.21
CA THR A 235 21.50 -14.99 -15.40
C THR A 235 20.19 -15.63 -15.00
N VAL A 236 19.15 -15.45 -15.80
CA VAL A 236 17.82 -15.98 -15.53
C VAL A 236 17.23 -16.71 -16.75
N THR A 237 16.35 -17.65 -16.46
CA THR A 237 15.49 -18.32 -17.44
C THR A 237 14.05 -18.14 -17.00
N VAL A 238 13.16 -17.81 -17.92
CA VAL A 238 11.75 -17.53 -17.65
C VAL A 238 10.88 -18.63 -18.24
N SER A 239 9.97 -19.16 -17.44
CA SER A 239 8.96 -20.13 -17.88
C SER A 239 7.61 -19.72 -17.30
N GLY A 240 6.75 -19.17 -18.14
CA GLY A 240 5.46 -18.64 -17.70
C GLY A 240 5.63 -17.47 -16.74
N THR A 241 5.17 -17.61 -15.51
CA THR A 241 5.32 -16.62 -14.43
C THR A 241 6.51 -16.92 -13.51
N THR A 242 7.23 -18.01 -13.71
CA THR A 242 8.36 -18.40 -12.89
C THR A 242 9.67 -17.96 -13.52
N VAL A 243 10.51 -17.29 -12.75
CA VAL A 243 11.87 -16.91 -13.13
C VAL A 243 12.85 -17.73 -12.29
N THR A 244 13.70 -18.50 -12.97
CA THR A 244 14.75 -19.29 -12.33
C THR A 244 16.11 -18.66 -12.62
N GLY A 245 16.86 -18.39 -11.56
CA GLY A 245 18.17 -17.75 -11.62
C GLY A 245 19.32 -18.72 -11.49
N THR A 246 20.43 -18.38 -12.13
CA THR A 246 21.73 -19.04 -11.95
C THR A 246 22.73 -18.00 -11.45
N ALA A 247 23.31 -18.25 -10.26
CA ALA A 247 24.18 -17.30 -9.55
C ALA A 247 23.51 -15.94 -9.28
N THR A 248 22.22 -15.96 -8.99
CA THR A 248 21.42 -14.77 -8.61
C THR A 248 21.35 -14.65 -7.08
N SER A 249 20.90 -13.49 -6.61
CA SER A 249 20.74 -13.18 -5.18
C SER A 249 19.40 -12.48 -4.94
N PHE A 250 18.29 -13.16 -5.28
CA PHE A 250 16.97 -12.61 -5.02
C PHE A 250 16.66 -12.54 -3.54
N THR A 251 16.04 -11.45 -3.11
CA THR A 251 15.64 -11.22 -1.71
C THR A 251 14.19 -10.76 -1.64
N ASP A 252 13.54 -10.95 -0.49
CA ASP A 252 12.16 -10.52 -0.27
C ASP A 252 11.96 -9.02 -0.49
N ASP A 253 12.99 -8.23 -0.29
CA ASP A 253 12.99 -6.80 -0.57
C ASP A 253 12.70 -6.44 -2.04
N MET A 254 12.91 -7.38 -2.96
CA MET A 254 12.64 -7.21 -4.38
C MET A 254 11.16 -7.40 -4.74
N VAL A 255 10.32 -7.84 -3.79
CA VAL A 255 8.88 -7.98 -4.04
C VAL A 255 8.27 -6.61 -4.37
N GLY A 256 7.56 -6.57 -5.50
CA GLY A 256 6.97 -5.34 -6.06
C GLY A 256 7.93 -4.51 -6.92
N SER A 257 9.23 -4.82 -6.99
CA SER A 257 10.16 -4.22 -7.94
C SER A 257 9.93 -4.72 -9.37
N ILE A 258 10.52 -4.05 -10.33
CA ILE A 258 10.45 -4.41 -11.75
C ILE A 258 11.71 -5.18 -12.11
N ILE A 259 11.52 -6.33 -12.71
CA ILE A 259 12.60 -7.08 -13.38
C ILE A 259 12.55 -6.78 -14.87
N ARG A 260 13.67 -6.39 -15.43
CA ARG A 260 13.89 -6.21 -16.88
C ARG A 260 14.80 -7.32 -17.39
N PHE A 261 14.44 -7.89 -18.51
CA PHE A 261 15.20 -8.96 -19.15
C PHE A 261 15.93 -8.43 -20.37
N GLY A 262 17.22 -8.68 -20.42
CA GLY A 262 18.06 -8.41 -21.58
C GLY A 262 18.17 -9.64 -22.49
N THR A 263 19.29 -9.74 -23.19
CA THR A 263 19.67 -10.95 -23.95
C THR A 263 20.62 -11.81 -23.12
N SER A 264 21.08 -12.92 -23.66
CA SER A 264 22.11 -13.76 -23.01
C SER A 264 23.46 -13.03 -22.82
N SER A 265 23.72 -11.99 -23.59
CA SER A 265 24.99 -11.23 -23.57
C SER A 265 24.84 -9.78 -23.11
N ILE A 266 23.66 -9.17 -23.25
CA ILE A 266 23.44 -7.74 -23.00
C ILE A 266 22.55 -7.55 -21.77
N VAL A 267 23.05 -6.81 -20.79
CA VAL A 267 22.29 -6.37 -19.62
C VAL A 267 21.25 -5.33 -20.05
N PRO A 268 20.04 -5.33 -19.47
CA PRO A 268 19.06 -4.28 -19.71
C PRO A 268 19.61 -2.88 -19.44
N ASP A 269 19.08 -1.94 -20.18
CA ASP A 269 19.50 -0.54 -20.13
C ASP A 269 18.28 0.38 -19.90
N THR A 270 18.47 1.69 -20.01
CA THR A 270 17.41 2.69 -19.84
C THR A 270 16.39 2.66 -20.94
N LEU A 271 15.22 3.25 -20.71
CA LEU A 271 14.17 3.44 -21.73
C LEU A 271 14.62 4.25 -22.94
N TYR A 272 15.69 5.02 -22.80
CA TYR A 272 16.20 5.91 -23.86
C TYR A 272 17.31 5.26 -24.70
N SER A 273 17.76 4.07 -24.33
CA SER A 273 18.74 3.31 -25.09
C SER A 273 18.14 2.73 -26.37
N LEU A 274 18.97 2.47 -27.34
CA LEU A 274 18.59 1.78 -28.58
C LEU A 274 18.09 0.34 -28.34
N ASN A 275 18.57 -0.32 -27.28
CA ASN A 275 18.14 -1.63 -26.82
C ASN A 275 17.89 -1.62 -25.32
N PRO A 276 16.80 -1.01 -24.86
CA PRO A 276 16.58 -0.86 -23.43
C PRO A 276 16.43 -2.20 -22.71
N PHE A 277 15.58 -3.08 -23.22
CA PHE A 277 15.34 -4.44 -22.70
C PHE A 277 14.37 -5.21 -23.61
N VAL A 278 14.33 -6.53 -23.45
CA VAL A 278 13.45 -7.41 -24.24
C VAL A 278 12.04 -7.44 -23.66
N ARG A 279 11.93 -7.58 -22.34
CA ARG A 279 10.68 -7.63 -21.58
C ARG A 279 10.88 -7.02 -20.20
N GLU A 280 9.80 -6.57 -19.60
CA GLU A 280 9.73 -6.19 -18.19
C GLU A 280 8.51 -6.79 -17.51
N ALA A 281 8.61 -7.07 -16.21
CA ALA A 281 7.54 -7.61 -15.40
C ALA A 281 7.70 -7.16 -13.93
N LYS A 282 6.60 -7.17 -13.17
CA LYS A 282 6.63 -6.88 -11.74
C LYS A 282 6.85 -8.18 -10.95
N ILE A 283 7.71 -8.14 -9.96
CA ILE A 283 7.97 -9.26 -9.04
C ILE A 283 6.82 -9.35 -8.04
N LEU A 284 6.14 -10.49 -7.98
CA LEU A 284 5.05 -10.74 -7.03
C LEU A 284 5.52 -11.42 -5.75
N ALA A 285 6.46 -12.35 -5.87
CA ALA A 285 6.98 -13.11 -4.74
C ALA A 285 8.40 -13.60 -5.04
N VAL A 286 9.20 -13.76 -4.01
CA VAL A 286 10.51 -14.39 -4.05
C VAL A 286 10.45 -15.67 -3.24
N ALA A 287 10.67 -16.80 -3.90
CA ALA A 287 10.64 -18.12 -3.24
C ALA A 287 12.02 -18.51 -2.68
N SER A 288 13.09 -18.04 -3.32
CA SER A 288 14.47 -18.28 -2.89
C SER A 288 15.43 -17.31 -3.60
N ALA A 289 16.70 -17.33 -3.23
CA ALA A 289 17.73 -16.54 -3.91
C ALA A 289 17.86 -16.82 -5.43
N THR A 290 17.29 -17.93 -5.91
CA THR A 290 17.33 -18.35 -7.31
C THR A 290 15.95 -18.53 -7.94
N SER A 291 14.86 -18.19 -7.25
CA SER A 291 13.51 -18.37 -7.78
C SER A 291 12.60 -17.23 -7.37
N LEU A 292 11.90 -16.63 -8.34
CA LEU A 292 10.86 -15.64 -8.10
C LEU A 292 9.67 -15.81 -9.06
N THR A 293 8.56 -15.17 -8.70
CA THR A 293 7.33 -15.16 -9.49
C THR A 293 7.02 -13.75 -9.95
N ILE A 294 6.60 -13.61 -11.22
CA ILE A 294 6.26 -12.32 -11.86
C ILE A 294 4.75 -12.23 -12.18
N ASP A 295 4.26 -11.00 -12.33
CA ASP A 295 2.86 -10.68 -12.59
C ASP A 295 2.35 -11.07 -13.98
N THR A 296 3.25 -11.21 -14.94
CA THR A 296 2.90 -11.43 -16.34
C THR A 296 3.55 -12.72 -16.83
N SER A 297 2.76 -13.60 -17.44
CA SER A 297 3.28 -14.82 -18.06
C SER A 297 4.07 -14.47 -19.32
N ILE A 298 5.34 -14.84 -19.33
CA ILE A 298 6.24 -14.67 -20.46
C ILE A 298 6.51 -16.05 -21.09
N SER A 299 5.85 -16.33 -22.21
CA SER A 299 5.96 -17.61 -22.92
C SER A 299 7.04 -17.64 -23.97
N SER A 300 7.53 -16.46 -24.41
CA SER A 300 8.56 -16.34 -25.47
C SER A 300 9.23 -14.97 -25.45
N GLY A 301 10.40 -14.89 -26.09
CA GLY A 301 11.11 -13.64 -26.32
C GLY A 301 12.19 -13.31 -25.30
N VAL A 302 12.32 -14.09 -24.22
CA VAL A 302 13.44 -14.02 -23.29
C VAL A 302 14.29 -15.27 -23.47
N ASP A 303 15.57 -15.09 -23.76
CA ASP A 303 16.51 -16.19 -23.94
C ASP A 303 16.71 -16.98 -22.65
N SER A 304 17.05 -18.25 -22.77
CA SER A 304 17.57 -19.01 -21.63
C SER A 304 18.93 -18.45 -21.22
N GLY A 305 19.13 -18.22 -19.92
CA GLY A 305 20.33 -17.59 -19.41
C GLY A 305 20.44 -16.10 -19.74
N ALA A 306 19.32 -15.40 -19.91
CA ALA A 306 19.29 -13.97 -20.15
C ALA A 306 19.89 -13.17 -18.99
N LYS A 307 20.57 -12.07 -19.33
CA LYS A 307 20.92 -11.03 -18.34
C LYS A 307 19.68 -10.30 -17.89
N TYR A 308 19.71 -9.82 -16.68
CA TYR A 308 18.56 -9.13 -16.07
C TYR A 308 18.99 -7.96 -15.20
N LEU A 309 18.02 -7.15 -14.84
CA LEU A 309 18.13 -6.02 -13.94
C LEU A 309 16.88 -5.94 -13.08
N VAL A 310 17.03 -5.79 -11.77
CA VAL A 310 15.94 -5.52 -10.84
C VAL A 310 16.04 -4.07 -10.36
N THR A 311 14.95 -3.32 -10.46
CA THR A 311 14.88 -1.92 -10.05
C THR A 311 13.50 -1.57 -9.51
N ASP A 312 13.41 -0.59 -8.62
CA ASP A 312 12.12 -0.15 -8.12
C ASP A 312 11.35 0.69 -9.13
N PRO A 313 10.03 0.49 -9.25
CA PRO A 313 9.20 1.39 -10.02
C PRO A 313 9.10 2.74 -9.32
N VAL A 314 9.16 3.81 -10.07
CA VAL A 314 8.76 5.14 -9.61
C VAL A 314 7.24 5.19 -9.63
N ASP A 315 6.67 5.43 -8.47
CA ASP A 315 5.23 5.40 -8.25
C ASP A 315 4.59 6.72 -8.71
N ALA A 316 4.45 6.88 -10.00
CA ALA A 316 3.96 8.09 -10.64
C ALA A 316 3.14 7.79 -11.89
N SER A 317 2.20 8.66 -12.23
CA SER A 317 1.51 8.58 -13.50
C SER A 317 2.46 8.91 -14.66
N PRO A 318 2.20 8.41 -15.87
CA PRO A 318 2.98 8.78 -17.06
C PRO A 318 3.05 10.29 -17.29
N GLN A 319 2.04 11.02 -16.87
CA GLN A 319 1.93 12.48 -17.02
C GLN A 319 2.89 13.23 -16.09
N MET A 320 3.23 12.65 -14.93
CA MET A 320 4.17 13.23 -13.97
C MET A 320 5.64 13.03 -14.35
N ARG A 321 5.92 12.18 -15.34
CA ARG A 321 7.29 11.77 -15.71
C ARG A 321 8.22 12.95 -15.93
N ASN A 322 7.81 13.92 -16.75
CA ASN A 322 8.66 15.07 -17.06
C ASN A 322 8.87 15.96 -15.84
N ALA A 323 7.84 16.18 -15.03
CA ALA A 323 7.96 16.94 -13.80
C ALA A 323 8.94 16.28 -12.79
N ILE A 324 8.91 14.96 -12.69
CA ILE A 324 9.82 14.19 -11.82
C ILE A 324 11.26 14.32 -12.31
N LEU A 325 11.51 14.13 -13.61
CA LEU A 325 12.87 14.22 -14.17
C LEU A 325 13.42 15.66 -14.06
N SER A 326 12.60 16.66 -14.35
CA SER A 326 13.01 18.08 -14.19
C SER A 326 13.27 18.45 -12.73
N ALA A 327 12.47 17.90 -11.79
CA ALA A 327 12.73 18.09 -10.35
C ALA A 327 14.05 17.46 -9.91
N MET A 328 14.35 16.25 -10.41
CA MET A 328 15.62 15.56 -10.13
C MET A 328 16.80 16.37 -10.67
N ASP A 329 16.70 16.90 -11.89
CA ASP A 329 17.71 17.79 -12.46
C ASP A 329 17.94 19.05 -11.60
N TYR A 330 16.84 19.68 -11.15
CA TYR A 330 16.91 20.84 -10.26
C TYR A 330 17.57 20.51 -8.92
N TRP A 331 17.18 19.43 -8.26
CA TRP A 331 17.74 19.03 -6.98
C TRP A 331 19.22 18.64 -7.09
N LEU A 332 19.62 18.00 -8.20
CA LEU A 332 21.03 17.69 -8.46
C LEU A 332 21.85 18.98 -8.66
N ALA A 333 21.36 19.89 -9.51
CA ALA A 333 22.00 21.18 -9.73
C ALA A 333 22.16 21.99 -8.45
N ARG A 334 21.12 22.01 -7.60
CA ARG A 334 21.15 22.66 -6.28
C ARG A 334 22.15 22.03 -5.32
N THR A 335 22.22 20.70 -5.28
CA THR A 335 23.15 19.97 -4.40
C THR A 335 24.60 20.24 -4.79
N ARG A 336 24.87 20.39 -6.08
CA ARG A 336 26.22 20.67 -6.63
C ARG A 336 26.54 22.15 -6.73
N ASN A 337 25.68 23.06 -6.28
CA ASN A 337 25.83 24.52 -6.44
C ASN A 337 26.16 24.94 -7.88
N SER A 338 25.46 24.32 -8.86
CA SER A 338 25.67 24.62 -10.27
C SER A 338 25.17 26.02 -10.62
N ASN A 339 25.84 26.71 -11.56
CA ASN A 339 25.38 28.00 -12.09
C ASN A 339 24.06 27.93 -12.87
N ASP A 340 23.54 26.71 -13.15
CA ASP A 340 22.34 26.46 -13.92
C ASP A 340 21.08 26.16 -13.07
N VAL A 341 21.17 26.39 -11.76
CA VAL A 341 20.06 26.10 -10.80
C VAL A 341 18.78 26.81 -11.19
N ASP A 342 18.85 28.11 -11.54
CA ASP A 342 17.67 28.90 -11.85
C ASP A 342 16.97 28.45 -13.14
N ASN A 343 17.75 28.09 -14.16
CA ASN A 343 17.20 27.52 -15.39
C ASN A 343 16.50 26.17 -15.14
N LYS A 344 17.14 25.29 -14.37
CA LYS A 344 16.58 24.00 -13.99
C LYS A 344 15.30 24.17 -13.15
N PHE A 345 15.29 25.14 -12.26
CA PHE A 345 14.09 25.48 -11.50
C PHE A 345 12.93 25.96 -12.40
N GLY A 346 13.23 26.82 -13.37
CA GLY A 346 12.22 27.29 -14.35
C GLY A 346 11.63 26.15 -15.17
N LEU A 347 12.46 25.21 -15.63
CA LEU A 347 12.01 24.00 -16.33
C LEU A 347 11.13 23.14 -15.44
N TYR A 348 11.55 22.88 -14.20
CA TYR A 348 10.78 22.12 -13.24
C TYR A 348 9.40 22.74 -12.97
N GLN A 349 9.33 24.05 -12.73
CA GLN A 349 8.05 24.72 -12.51
C GLN A 349 7.12 24.62 -13.71
N ARG A 350 7.64 24.74 -14.95
CA ARG A 350 6.85 24.59 -16.17
C ARG A 350 6.29 23.18 -16.27
N ASP A 351 7.13 22.17 -16.09
CA ASP A 351 6.73 20.77 -16.25
C ASP A 351 5.77 20.34 -15.12
N LEU A 352 5.99 20.85 -13.91
CA LEU A 352 5.08 20.66 -12.78
C LEU A 352 3.69 21.27 -13.06
N ARG A 353 3.63 22.49 -13.63
CA ARG A 353 2.34 23.11 -14.00
C ARG A 353 1.59 22.23 -15.00
N LEU A 354 2.26 21.75 -16.04
CA LEU A 354 1.66 20.84 -17.03
C LEU A 354 1.15 19.54 -16.40
N ALA A 355 1.92 18.96 -15.47
CA ALA A 355 1.49 17.76 -14.74
C ALA A 355 0.25 18.03 -13.87
N LEU A 356 0.21 19.17 -13.19
CA LEU A 356 -0.93 19.60 -12.37
C LEU A 356 -2.20 19.83 -13.20
N GLU A 357 -2.08 20.50 -14.35
CA GLU A 357 -3.18 20.71 -15.27
C GLU A 357 -3.72 19.39 -15.82
N THR A 358 -2.83 18.45 -16.15
CA THR A 358 -3.21 17.16 -16.72
C THR A 358 -3.84 16.24 -15.69
N ASP A 359 -3.38 16.26 -14.43
CA ASP A 359 -3.97 15.47 -13.34
C ASP A 359 -5.39 15.94 -12.98
N GLN A 360 -5.68 17.23 -13.19
CA GLN A 360 -7.05 17.76 -13.03
C GLN A 360 -8.01 17.30 -14.13
N LEU A 361 -7.47 17.01 -15.31
CA LEU A 361 -8.23 16.46 -16.41
C LEU A 361 -8.37 14.95 -16.19
N ALA A 362 -9.36 14.54 -15.37
CA ALA A 362 -9.69 13.13 -15.28
C ALA A 362 -9.87 12.55 -16.70
N PRO A 363 -9.48 11.30 -16.96
CA PRO A 363 -9.63 10.67 -18.29
C PRO A 363 -11.09 10.41 -18.67
N ILE A 364 -12.02 11.15 -18.11
CA ILE A 364 -13.46 11.06 -18.31
C ILE A 364 -13.84 12.13 -19.35
N SER A 365 -14.50 11.72 -20.42
CA SER A 365 -14.96 12.63 -21.47
C SER A 365 -15.96 13.65 -20.90
N GLY A 366 -16.07 14.81 -21.54
CA GLY A 366 -16.84 15.93 -21.02
C GLY A 366 -18.31 15.66 -20.69
N SER A 367 -18.94 14.64 -21.30
CA SER A 367 -20.29 14.21 -20.97
C SER A 367 -20.41 13.58 -19.57
N ASP A 368 -19.39 12.85 -19.15
CA ASP A 368 -19.40 12.16 -17.85
C ASP A 368 -19.11 13.13 -16.70
N ARG A 369 -18.42 14.23 -16.96
CA ARG A 369 -18.26 15.31 -15.99
C ARG A 369 -19.59 15.97 -15.62
N VAL A 370 -20.48 16.10 -16.59
CA VAL A 370 -21.82 16.68 -16.36
C VAL A 370 -22.64 15.76 -15.45
N ILE A 371 -22.49 14.44 -15.60
CA ILE A 371 -23.19 13.46 -14.77
C ILE A 371 -22.74 13.55 -13.31
N TRP A 372 -21.43 13.68 -13.04
CA TRP A 372 -20.93 13.85 -11.68
C TRP A 372 -21.39 15.16 -11.03
N ASP A 373 -21.46 16.25 -11.79
CA ASP A 373 -22.01 17.52 -11.30
C ASP A 373 -23.50 17.42 -11.01
N THR A 374 -24.26 16.60 -11.77
CA THR A 374 -25.68 16.38 -11.53
C THR A 374 -25.98 15.47 -10.35
N LEU A 375 -25.05 14.60 -9.94
CA LEU A 375 -25.21 13.73 -8.79
C LEU A 375 -24.95 14.42 -7.42
N GLY A 376 -24.74 15.72 -7.41
CA GLY A 376 -24.79 16.50 -6.17
C GLY A 376 -23.45 16.71 -5.47
N TRP A 377 -22.37 16.29 -6.03
CA TRP A 377 -21.04 16.59 -5.52
C TRP A 377 -20.70 18.03 -5.89
N ARG A 378 -20.79 18.88 -4.90
CA ARG A 378 -20.60 20.33 -4.85
C ARG A 378 -19.56 20.86 -5.85
N SER A 379 -19.94 21.05 -7.10
CA SER A 379 -19.21 21.95 -7.98
C SER A 379 -19.78 23.36 -7.77
N PRO A 380 -18.95 24.37 -7.53
CA PRO A 380 -19.41 25.76 -7.48
C PRO A 380 -20.04 26.25 -8.80
N LEU A 381 -19.85 25.49 -9.89
CA LEU A 381 -20.47 25.80 -11.19
C LEU A 381 -21.97 25.51 -11.28
N LYS A 382 -22.57 24.87 -10.27
CA LYS A 382 -24.00 24.55 -10.26
C LYS A 382 -24.89 25.72 -9.93
N ALA A 383 -24.35 26.74 -9.27
CA ALA A 383 -25.14 27.90 -8.86
C ALA A 383 -25.43 28.88 -10.04
N ASP A 384 -24.53 28.93 -11.01
CA ASP A 384 -24.62 29.98 -12.05
C ASP A 384 -25.38 29.56 -13.30
N ASN A 385 -25.54 28.25 -13.57
CA ASN A 385 -26.21 27.79 -14.79
C ASN A 385 -27.73 27.63 -14.66
N TYR A 386 -28.32 27.74 -13.47
CA TYR A 386 -29.76 27.63 -13.27
C TYR A 386 -30.51 28.98 -13.15
N GLN A 387 -29.80 30.11 -13.20
CA GLN A 387 -30.43 31.42 -13.12
C GLN A 387 -30.60 32.12 -14.47
N ALA A 388 -30.29 31.49 -15.58
CA ALA A 388 -30.36 32.06 -16.91
C ALA A 388 -31.39 31.38 -17.82
N GLN A 389 -32.53 30.91 -17.28
CA GLN A 389 -33.70 30.55 -18.07
C GLN A 389 -34.95 31.09 -17.46
#